data_1a9ab53a144415a96295e5f466db6d65
#
_entry.id   1a9ab53a144415a96295e5f466db6d65
#
_cell.length_a   1.000
_cell.length_b   1.000
_cell.length_c   1.000
_cell.angle_alpha   90.00
_cell.angle_beta   90.00
_cell.angle_gamma   90.00
#
_symmetry.space_group_name_H-M   'P 1'
#
loop_
_entity.id
_entity.type
_entity.pdbx_description
1 polymer ?
#
loop_
_entity_poly.entity_id
_entity_poly.type
_entity_poly.pdbx_seq_one_letter_code
_entity_poly.pdbx_strand_id
1 'polypeptide(L)'
;MSLGIASFSRFIAQMNDRVRTEDAEGLARWAVQDLSQTLGFDAAWYGWAQLLPEGVQIYANATVNLPDGFYDYWRTMSDQDLLARSMIENPGQTALYDRKQGRQTDGMVGLSDTFGLAKIITAMHGRPGRVTSFYLSSYRVGATGRAWSEEERDYLQCAVDHLSGAMKLTTTEPGRPNPAGAVTILVNENGMGILGLSALREQMGEIWPSWQGDHLPEQLSRLINLPGQHILPDRDLVVLV
;
A
#
# COMPACT_ATOMS: atom_id res chain seq x y z
N MET A 1 -25.27 -1.89 8.46
CA MET A 1 -24.72 -0.93 9.43
C MET A 1 -24.62 0.40 8.73
N SER A 2 -24.97 1.50 9.38
CA SER A 2 -24.75 2.84 8.81
C SER A 2 -23.26 3.16 8.87
N LEU A 3 -22.68 3.55 7.75
CA LEU A 3 -21.31 4.06 7.64
C LEU A 3 -21.31 5.49 8.19
N GLY A 4 -21.29 5.63 9.51
CA GLY A 4 -21.30 6.95 10.15
C GLY A 4 -19.95 7.29 10.80
N ILE A 5 -19.81 8.54 11.22
CA ILE A 5 -18.66 9.05 11.99
C ILE A 5 -18.25 8.10 13.13
N ALA A 6 -19.24 7.50 13.85
CA ALA A 6 -18.95 6.61 14.96
C ALA A 6 -18.24 5.30 14.53
N SER A 7 -18.56 4.75 13.35
CA SER A 7 -17.89 3.57 12.82
C SER A 7 -16.47 3.90 12.38
N PHE A 8 -16.30 5.03 11.72
CA PHE A 8 -14.98 5.51 11.31
C PHE A 8 -14.08 5.84 12.51
N SER A 9 -14.63 6.51 13.53
CA SER A 9 -13.87 6.82 14.75
C SER A 9 -13.40 5.57 15.48
N ARG A 10 -14.21 4.49 15.50
CA ARG A 10 -13.79 3.20 16.08
C ARG A 10 -12.66 2.56 15.26
N PHE A 11 -12.75 2.58 13.95
CA PHE A 11 -11.66 2.11 13.08
C PHE A 11 -10.35 2.84 13.37
N ILE A 12 -10.38 4.17 13.46
CA ILE A 12 -9.20 4.99 13.78
C ILE A 12 -8.65 4.68 15.19
N ALA A 13 -9.53 4.55 16.19
CA ALA A 13 -9.11 4.22 17.56
C ALA A 13 -8.40 2.86 17.62
N GLN A 14 -8.99 1.83 17.00
CA GLN A 14 -8.40 0.49 16.94
C GLN A 14 -7.08 0.47 16.14
N MET A 15 -7.01 1.23 15.06
CA MET A 15 -5.78 1.38 14.29
C MET A 15 -4.66 1.99 15.13
N ASN A 16 -4.95 3.05 15.88
CA ASN A 16 -3.96 3.70 16.76
C ASN A 16 -3.48 2.78 17.90
N ASP A 17 -4.36 1.94 18.44
CA ASP A 17 -3.95 0.94 19.44
C ASP A 17 -3.01 -0.10 18.83
N ARG A 18 -3.29 -0.54 17.60
CA ARG A 18 -2.50 -1.54 16.88
C ARG A 18 -1.15 -1.04 16.39
N VAL A 19 -1.02 0.23 16.05
CA VAL A 19 0.27 0.86 15.68
C VAL A 19 1.37 0.55 16.71
N ARG A 20 1.01 0.36 17.98
CA ARG A 20 1.96 0.09 19.08
C ARG A 20 2.43 -1.37 19.15
N THR A 21 1.70 -2.28 18.53
CA THR A 21 1.91 -3.73 18.69
C THR A 21 2.13 -4.48 17.39
N GLU A 22 1.65 -3.93 16.27
CA GLU A 22 1.72 -4.54 14.95
C GLU A 22 2.85 -3.90 14.12
N ASP A 23 3.42 -4.66 13.20
CA ASP A 23 4.23 -4.08 12.12
C ASP A 23 3.32 -3.55 11.00
N ALA A 24 3.93 -2.92 10.00
CA ALA A 24 3.18 -2.33 8.91
C ALA A 24 2.35 -3.37 8.13
N GLU A 25 2.87 -4.59 7.96
CA GLU A 25 2.16 -5.68 7.29
C GLU A 25 0.98 -6.18 8.13
N GLY A 26 1.19 -6.44 9.41
CA GLY A 26 0.14 -6.85 10.36
C GLY A 26 -0.98 -5.81 10.44
N LEU A 27 -0.61 -4.52 10.54
CA LEU A 27 -1.55 -3.41 10.57
C LEU A 27 -2.36 -3.33 9.27
N ALA A 28 -1.71 -3.45 8.10
CA ALA A 28 -2.39 -3.45 6.80
C ALA A 28 -3.35 -4.63 6.67
N ARG A 29 -2.93 -5.84 7.05
CA ARG A 29 -3.76 -7.05 7.01
C ARG A 29 -4.99 -6.90 7.90
N TRP A 30 -4.82 -6.44 9.12
CA TRP A 30 -5.95 -6.17 10.03
C TRP A 30 -6.90 -5.14 9.43
N ALA A 31 -6.39 -4.02 8.92
CA ALA A 31 -7.22 -2.96 8.37
C ALA A 31 -8.04 -3.43 7.17
N VAL A 32 -7.45 -4.22 6.27
CA VAL A 32 -8.16 -4.80 5.12
C VAL A 32 -9.27 -5.74 5.57
N GLN A 33 -9.05 -6.54 6.62
CA GLN A 33 -10.09 -7.43 7.19
C GLN A 33 -11.23 -6.64 7.82
N ASP A 34 -10.94 -5.61 8.62
CA ASP A 34 -11.96 -4.75 9.24
C ASP A 34 -12.77 -3.99 8.19
N LEU A 35 -12.11 -3.43 7.18
CA LEU A 35 -12.74 -2.76 6.05
C LEU A 35 -13.62 -3.70 5.22
N SER A 36 -13.20 -4.96 5.04
CA SER A 36 -14.01 -5.97 4.35
C SER A 36 -15.34 -6.22 5.06
N GLN A 37 -15.32 -6.31 6.39
CA GLN A 37 -16.54 -6.47 7.20
C GLN A 37 -17.42 -5.21 7.17
N THR A 38 -16.80 -4.05 7.20
CA THR A 38 -17.48 -2.75 7.27
C THR A 38 -18.11 -2.36 5.93
N LEU A 39 -17.37 -2.51 4.83
CA LEU A 39 -17.76 -2.10 3.48
C LEU A 39 -18.39 -3.23 2.66
N GLY A 40 -18.29 -4.48 3.12
CA GLY A 40 -18.85 -5.66 2.46
C GLY A 40 -18.23 -5.92 1.09
N PHE A 41 -16.93 -6.06 1.02
CA PHE A 41 -16.24 -6.56 -0.16
C PHE A 41 -15.72 -7.99 0.06
N ASP A 42 -15.59 -8.74 -1.02
CA ASP A 42 -15.31 -10.17 -1.00
C ASP A 42 -13.81 -10.47 -1.10
N ALA A 43 -13.09 -9.62 -1.83
CA ALA A 43 -11.67 -9.78 -2.08
C ALA A 43 -10.95 -8.42 -2.10
N ALA A 44 -9.64 -8.43 -1.91
CA ALA A 44 -8.81 -7.23 -1.92
C ALA A 44 -7.43 -7.48 -2.52
N TRP A 45 -6.86 -6.41 -3.08
CA TRP A 45 -5.46 -6.32 -3.50
C TRP A 45 -4.90 -5.01 -2.98
N TYR A 46 -3.83 -5.07 -2.21
CA TYR A 46 -3.27 -3.90 -1.54
C TYR A 46 -1.75 -3.97 -1.49
N GLY A 47 -1.14 -2.84 -1.26
CA GLY A 47 0.31 -2.76 -1.17
C GLY A 47 0.85 -1.36 -1.39
N TRP A 48 2.05 -1.30 -1.96
CA TRP A 48 2.77 -0.06 -2.21
C TRP A 48 3.00 0.12 -3.70
N ALA A 49 2.63 1.28 -4.19
CA ALA A 49 2.75 1.63 -5.59
C ALA A 49 3.13 3.09 -5.79
N GLN A 50 3.61 3.42 -6.97
CA GLN A 50 3.86 4.77 -7.43
C GLN A 50 3.02 5.03 -8.68
N LEU A 51 2.32 6.16 -8.70
CA LEU A 51 1.62 6.64 -9.89
C LEU A 51 2.61 7.47 -10.72
N LEU A 52 2.88 7.01 -11.92
CA LEU A 52 3.72 7.67 -12.90
C LEU A 52 2.85 8.15 -14.07
N PRO A 53 3.27 9.15 -14.86
CA PRO A 53 2.53 9.57 -16.04
C PRO A 53 2.24 8.45 -17.04
N GLU A 54 3.16 7.49 -17.13
CA GLU A 54 3.07 6.31 -18.00
C GLU A 54 2.26 5.15 -17.42
N GLY A 55 1.90 5.19 -16.12
CA GLY A 55 1.12 4.12 -15.46
C GLY A 55 1.43 3.94 -13.99
N VAL A 56 1.19 2.73 -13.49
CA VAL A 56 1.41 2.36 -12.08
C VAL A 56 2.57 1.40 -11.97
N GLN A 57 3.50 1.69 -11.08
CA GLN A 57 4.57 0.78 -10.68
C GLN A 57 4.25 0.21 -9.29
N ILE A 58 4.11 -1.12 -9.21
CA ILE A 58 3.86 -1.85 -7.96
C ILE A 58 5.21 -2.30 -7.39
N TYR A 59 5.47 -1.98 -6.12
CA TYR A 59 6.70 -2.36 -5.42
C TYR A 59 6.50 -3.52 -4.46
N ALA A 60 5.35 -3.55 -3.80
CA ALA A 60 4.94 -4.63 -2.92
C ALA A 60 3.43 -4.80 -3.01
N ASN A 61 2.96 -6.03 -2.94
CA ASN A 61 1.54 -6.30 -2.94
C ASN A 61 1.20 -7.56 -2.13
N ALA A 62 -0.04 -7.58 -1.64
CA ALA A 62 -0.66 -8.73 -1.02
C ALA A 62 -2.11 -8.82 -1.45
N THR A 63 -2.68 -10.01 -1.38
CA THR A 63 -4.06 -10.28 -1.77
C THR A 63 -4.84 -10.93 -0.64
N VAL A 64 -6.16 -10.67 -0.61
CA VAL A 64 -7.13 -11.37 0.22
C VAL A 64 -8.20 -11.94 -0.71
N ASN A 65 -8.41 -13.25 -0.64
CA ASN A 65 -9.42 -13.97 -1.42
C ASN A 65 -9.34 -13.76 -2.95
N LEU A 66 -8.19 -13.41 -3.48
CA LEU A 66 -7.91 -13.43 -4.91
C LEU A 66 -7.09 -14.68 -5.24
N PRO A 67 -7.35 -15.32 -6.40
CA PRO A 67 -6.59 -16.50 -6.82
C PRO A 67 -5.12 -16.19 -7.09
N ASP A 68 -4.28 -17.21 -6.99
CA ASP A 68 -2.90 -17.15 -7.46
C ASP A 68 -2.84 -16.73 -8.93
N GLY A 69 -1.81 -15.96 -9.29
CA GLY A 69 -1.66 -15.43 -10.63
C GLY A 69 -2.44 -14.15 -10.93
N PHE A 70 -3.24 -13.61 -10.00
CA PHE A 70 -3.95 -12.34 -10.19
C PHE A 70 -3.01 -11.19 -10.57
N TYR A 71 -1.91 -11.03 -9.84
CA TYR A 71 -0.92 -9.99 -10.10
C TYR A 71 -0.24 -10.16 -11.46
N ASP A 72 0.12 -11.39 -11.82
CA ASP A 72 0.75 -11.68 -13.10
C ASP A 72 -0.18 -11.38 -14.27
N TYR A 73 -1.47 -11.71 -14.13
CA TYR A 73 -2.48 -11.34 -15.13
C TYR A 73 -2.61 -9.82 -15.25
N TRP A 74 -2.77 -9.11 -14.12
CA TRP A 74 -2.88 -7.66 -14.12
C TRP A 74 -1.68 -6.99 -14.81
N ARG A 75 -0.47 -7.49 -14.60
CA ARG A 75 0.74 -6.98 -15.28
C ARG A 75 0.63 -7.01 -16.79
N THR A 76 -0.05 -7.99 -17.37
CA THR A 76 -0.21 -8.11 -18.83
C THR A 76 -1.14 -7.07 -19.43
N MET A 77 -1.97 -6.41 -18.60
CA MET A 77 -2.98 -5.44 -19.03
C MET A 77 -2.90 -4.10 -18.29
N SER A 78 -1.84 -3.86 -17.55
CA SER A 78 -1.69 -2.69 -16.68
C SER A 78 -1.76 -1.35 -17.41
N ASP A 79 -1.39 -1.29 -18.67
CA ASP A 79 -1.55 -0.14 -19.57
C ASP A 79 -3.03 0.20 -19.88
N GLN A 80 -3.93 -0.79 -19.69
CA GLN A 80 -5.37 -0.67 -19.90
C GLN A 80 -6.16 -0.48 -18.59
N ASP A 81 -5.45 -0.36 -17.46
CA ASP A 81 -6.08 -0.19 -16.14
C ASP A 81 -6.73 1.18 -16.01
N LEU A 82 -8.08 1.19 -16.04
CA LEU A 82 -8.89 2.39 -15.89
C LEU A 82 -8.85 2.98 -14.48
N LEU A 83 -8.63 2.15 -13.46
CA LEU A 83 -8.53 2.60 -12.06
C LEU A 83 -7.25 3.38 -11.85
N ALA A 84 -6.13 2.84 -12.33
CA ALA A 84 -4.84 3.52 -12.31
C ALA A 84 -4.89 4.87 -13.03
N ARG A 85 -5.46 4.88 -14.23
CA ARG A 85 -5.65 6.12 -15.02
C ARG A 85 -6.51 7.13 -14.27
N SER A 86 -7.63 6.68 -13.68
CA SER A 86 -8.52 7.55 -12.90
C SER A 86 -7.81 8.16 -11.69
N MET A 87 -6.95 7.41 -10.98
CA MET A 87 -6.19 7.91 -9.84
C MET A 87 -5.10 8.91 -10.26
N ILE A 88 -4.51 8.75 -11.45
CA ILE A 88 -3.56 9.73 -12.01
C ILE A 88 -4.28 11.04 -12.35
N GLU A 89 -5.46 10.95 -12.97
CA GLU A 89 -6.27 12.11 -13.38
C GLU A 89 -6.92 12.81 -12.19
N ASN A 90 -7.30 12.08 -11.14
CA ASN A 90 -8.02 12.57 -9.97
C ASN A 90 -7.34 12.14 -8.66
N PRO A 91 -6.18 12.70 -8.31
CA PRO A 91 -5.42 12.31 -7.13
C PRO A 91 -6.20 12.50 -5.82
N GLY A 92 -6.11 11.53 -4.92
CA GLY A 92 -6.77 11.57 -3.62
C GLY A 92 -8.27 11.27 -3.68
N GLN A 93 -8.77 10.78 -4.81
CA GLN A 93 -10.13 10.31 -4.96
C GLN A 93 -10.14 8.82 -5.29
N THR A 94 -11.15 8.11 -4.77
CA THR A 94 -11.36 6.71 -5.12
C THR A 94 -11.71 6.56 -6.61
N ALA A 95 -11.06 5.60 -7.26
CA ALA A 95 -11.40 5.16 -8.60
C ALA A 95 -12.42 4.01 -8.56
N LEU A 96 -13.33 3.99 -9.51
CA LEU A 96 -14.40 2.98 -9.61
C LEU A 96 -14.37 2.29 -10.96
N TYR A 97 -14.65 1.00 -10.95
CA TYR A 97 -14.93 0.24 -12.16
C TYR A 97 -16.16 -0.66 -11.95
N ASP A 98 -17.03 -0.67 -12.93
CA ASP A 98 -18.20 -1.54 -13.00
C ASP A 98 -18.15 -2.33 -14.30
N ARG A 99 -18.10 -3.68 -14.20
CA ARG A 99 -18.05 -4.57 -15.37
C ARG A 99 -19.20 -4.39 -16.34
N LYS A 100 -20.36 -3.90 -15.84
CA LYS A 100 -21.59 -3.75 -16.65
C LYS A 100 -21.86 -2.32 -17.11
N GLN A 101 -21.17 -1.33 -16.55
CA GLN A 101 -21.50 0.07 -16.78
C GLN A 101 -20.23 0.91 -16.95
N GLY A 102 -20.36 2.01 -17.67
CA GLY A 102 -19.28 2.97 -17.86
C GLY A 102 -18.24 2.54 -18.92
N ARG A 103 -17.10 3.17 -18.83
CA ARG A 103 -15.98 2.91 -19.76
C ARG A 103 -15.40 1.53 -19.54
N GLN A 104 -15.08 0.83 -20.62
CA GLN A 104 -14.48 -0.50 -20.63
C GLN A 104 -13.18 -0.46 -21.45
N THR A 105 -12.23 -1.30 -21.08
CA THR A 105 -11.08 -1.68 -21.89
C THR A 105 -11.04 -3.20 -21.96
N ASP A 106 -10.44 -3.77 -23.01
CA ASP A 106 -10.34 -5.23 -23.15
C ASP A 106 -9.61 -5.86 -21.95
N GLY A 107 -8.56 -5.20 -21.45
CA GLY A 107 -7.83 -5.64 -20.26
C GLY A 107 -8.71 -5.68 -19.00
N MET A 108 -9.47 -4.62 -18.72
CA MET A 108 -10.38 -4.58 -17.55
C MET A 108 -11.53 -5.57 -17.66
N VAL A 109 -12.06 -5.77 -18.87
CA VAL A 109 -13.05 -6.80 -19.16
C VAL A 109 -12.49 -8.18 -18.89
N GLY A 110 -11.32 -8.48 -19.46
CA GLY A 110 -10.63 -9.75 -19.26
C GLY A 110 -10.31 -10.04 -17.81
N LEU A 111 -9.80 -9.04 -17.06
CA LEU A 111 -9.54 -9.16 -15.61
C LEU A 111 -10.82 -9.50 -14.85
N SER A 112 -11.90 -8.75 -15.10
CA SER A 112 -13.17 -8.98 -14.46
C SER A 112 -13.75 -10.36 -14.74
N ASP A 113 -13.74 -10.78 -15.99
CA ASP A 113 -14.32 -12.06 -16.40
C ASP A 113 -13.49 -13.25 -15.90
N THR A 114 -12.15 -13.12 -15.92
CA THR A 114 -11.24 -14.18 -15.45
C THR A 114 -11.37 -14.44 -13.95
N PHE A 115 -11.51 -13.37 -13.16
CA PHE A 115 -11.53 -13.46 -11.69
C PHE A 115 -12.92 -13.24 -11.08
N GLY A 116 -13.96 -13.10 -11.90
CA GLY A 116 -15.34 -12.91 -11.43
C GLY A 116 -15.58 -11.56 -10.73
N LEU A 117 -14.79 -10.54 -11.04
CA LEU A 117 -14.83 -9.25 -10.36
C LEU A 117 -15.86 -8.31 -11.01
N ALA A 118 -16.96 -8.06 -10.33
CA ALA A 118 -18.08 -7.27 -10.90
C ALA A 118 -17.94 -5.77 -10.64
N LYS A 119 -17.53 -5.40 -9.45
CA LYS A 119 -17.42 -4.01 -8.97
C LYS A 119 -16.08 -3.83 -8.27
N ILE A 120 -15.31 -2.87 -8.71
CA ILE A 120 -14.00 -2.56 -8.13
C ILE A 120 -14.01 -1.13 -7.62
N ILE A 121 -13.45 -0.93 -6.44
CA ILE A 121 -13.11 0.39 -5.90
C ILE A 121 -11.64 0.38 -5.50
N THR A 122 -10.92 1.42 -5.87
CA THR A 122 -9.52 1.58 -5.49
C THR A 122 -9.31 2.94 -4.85
N ALA A 123 -8.65 2.94 -3.71
CA ALA A 123 -8.15 4.14 -3.04
C ALA A 123 -6.63 4.09 -2.94
N MET A 124 -5.99 5.24 -3.04
CA MET A 124 -4.56 5.40 -2.87
C MET A 124 -4.27 6.68 -2.10
N HIS A 125 -3.34 6.57 -1.15
CA HIS A 125 -2.87 7.75 -0.42
C HIS A 125 -1.90 8.55 -1.29
N GLY A 126 -2.04 9.88 -1.23
CA GLY A 126 -1.07 10.77 -1.84
C GLY A 126 -1.43 11.26 -3.24
N ARG A 127 -0.44 11.84 -3.90
CA ARG A 127 -0.57 12.47 -5.22
C ARG A 127 0.34 11.78 -6.21
N PRO A 128 0.02 11.80 -7.51
CA PRO A 128 0.92 11.34 -8.55
C PRO A 128 2.28 12.03 -8.44
N GLY A 129 3.36 11.27 -8.65
CA GLY A 129 4.69 11.80 -8.61
C GLY A 129 5.72 10.81 -8.06
N ARG A 130 6.77 11.32 -7.45
CA ARG A 130 7.93 10.53 -7.00
C ARG A 130 7.74 9.78 -5.68
N VAL A 131 6.54 9.86 -5.08
CA VAL A 131 6.30 9.27 -3.75
C VAL A 131 5.54 7.97 -3.90
N THR A 132 6.11 6.89 -3.37
CA THR A 132 5.42 5.62 -3.22
C THR A 132 4.35 5.72 -2.15
N SER A 133 3.17 5.21 -2.45
CA SER A 133 1.99 5.35 -1.61
C SER A 133 1.30 4.01 -1.41
N PHE A 134 0.64 3.85 -0.26
CA PHE A 134 -0.20 2.70 0.00
C PHE A 134 -1.48 2.79 -0.84
N TYR A 135 -1.87 1.66 -1.44
CA TYR A 135 -3.12 1.51 -2.17
C TYR A 135 -3.92 0.31 -1.65
N LEU A 136 -5.22 0.38 -1.83
CA LEU A 136 -6.16 -0.70 -1.57
C LEU A 136 -7.22 -0.74 -2.66
N SER A 137 -7.24 -1.85 -3.41
CA SER A 137 -8.30 -2.20 -4.36
C SER A 137 -9.20 -3.24 -3.71
N SER A 138 -10.49 -2.95 -3.65
CA SER A 138 -11.50 -3.81 -3.04
C SER A 138 -12.51 -4.26 -4.09
N TYR A 139 -12.89 -5.53 -4.03
CA TYR A 139 -13.66 -6.19 -5.07
C TYR A 139 -14.95 -6.78 -4.53
N ARG A 140 -16.05 -6.56 -5.24
CA ARG A 140 -17.30 -7.33 -5.08
C ARG A 140 -17.41 -8.32 -6.21
N VAL A 141 -17.57 -9.59 -5.83
CA VAL A 141 -17.59 -10.73 -6.74
C VAL A 141 -19.02 -11.05 -7.17
N GLY A 142 -19.16 -11.54 -8.39
CA GLY A 142 -20.46 -12.02 -8.92
C GLY A 142 -21.37 -10.94 -9.49
N ALA A 143 -22.31 -11.38 -10.30
CA ALA A 143 -23.17 -10.51 -11.11
C ALA A 143 -24.14 -9.62 -10.30
N THR A 144 -24.33 -9.91 -9.02
CA THR A 144 -25.26 -9.25 -8.11
C THR A 144 -24.60 -8.27 -7.15
N GLY A 145 -23.29 -8.08 -7.24
CA GLY A 145 -22.56 -7.11 -6.41
C GLY A 145 -23.20 -5.72 -6.51
N ARG A 146 -23.67 -5.18 -5.36
CA ARG A 146 -24.24 -3.83 -5.34
C ARG A 146 -23.19 -2.77 -5.71
N ALA A 147 -23.62 -1.65 -6.26
CA ALA A 147 -22.75 -0.51 -6.54
C ALA A 147 -22.15 0.04 -5.24
N TRP A 148 -21.00 0.65 -5.35
CA TRP A 148 -20.37 1.40 -4.27
C TRP A 148 -21.13 2.72 -4.06
N SER A 149 -21.51 3.03 -2.82
CA SER A 149 -22.10 4.30 -2.46
C SER A 149 -21.02 5.39 -2.31
N GLU A 150 -21.44 6.64 -2.32
CA GLU A 150 -20.55 7.78 -2.09
C GLU A 150 -19.94 7.72 -0.67
N GLU A 151 -20.75 7.38 0.33
CA GLU A 151 -20.29 7.17 1.71
C GLU A 151 -19.21 6.08 1.82
N GLU A 152 -19.32 4.98 1.07
CA GLU A 152 -18.31 3.91 1.05
C GLU A 152 -17.02 4.35 0.39
N ARG A 153 -17.13 5.17 -0.65
CA ARG A 153 -15.98 5.76 -1.33
C ARG A 153 -15.19 6.67 -0.41
N ASP A 154 -15.88 7.58 0.26
CA ASP A 154 -15.27 8.52 1.20
C ASP A 154 -14.67 7.78 2.39
N TYR A 155 -15.38 6.79 2.92
CA TYR A 155 -14.88 5.96 4.02
C TYR A 155 -13.59 5.24 3.64
N LEU A 156 -13.54 4.61 2.44
CA LEU A 156 -12.35 3.90 1.99
C LEU A 156 -11.16 4.86 1.77
N GLN A 157 -11.39 6.01 1.13
CA GLN A 157 -10.32 7.00 0.91
C GLN A 157 -9.75 7.49 2.23
N CYS A 158 -10.60 7.92 3.18
CA CYS A 158 -10.17 8.36 4.49
C CYS A 158 -9.43 7.25 5.25
N ALA A 159 -9.91 6.00 5.19
CA ALA A 159 -9.26 4.87 5.85
C ALA A 159 -7.86 4.61 5.28
N VAL A 160 -7.69 4.64 3.96
CA VAL A 160 -6.40 4.48 3.28
C VAL A 160 -5.43 5.61 3.62
N ASP A 161 -5.92 6.86 3.68
CA ASP A 161 -5.11 8.01 4.05
C ASP A 161 -4.57 7.89 5.49
N HIS A 162 -5.43 7.53 6.44
CA HIS A 162 -5.02 7.32 7.84
C HIS A 162 -4.11 6.10 7.99
N LEU A 163 -4.42 5.00 7.32
CA LEU A 163 -3.62 3.77 7.37
C LEU A 163 -2.21 3.99 6.83
N SER A 164 -2.06 4.72 5.74
CA SER A 164 -0.74 5.08 5.19
C SER A 164 0.11 5.88 6.20
N GLY A 165 -0.52 6.82 6.93
CA GLY A 165 0.13 7.53 8.01
C GLY A 165 0.50 6.64 9.20
N ALA A 166 -0.44 5.79 9.62
CA ALA A 166 -0.27 4.87 10.75
C ALA A 166 0.86 3.84 10.49
N MET A 167 0.94 3.29 9.26
CA MET A 167 2.02 2.36 8.91
C MET A 167 3.41 2.99 8.99
N LYS A 168 3.55 4.28 8.73
CA LYS A 168 4.82 5.00 8.93
C LYS A 168 5.19 5.06 10.42
N LEU A 169 4.20 5.18 11.30
CA LEU A 169 4.42 5.21 12.75
C LEU A 169 4.84 3.85 13.30
N THR A 170 4.36 2.72 12.73
CA THR A 170 4.79 1.39 13.19
C THR A 170 6.30 1.16 13.07
N THR A 171 6.96 1.89 12.19
CA THR A 171 8.42 1.80 11.95
C THR A 171 9.22 2.83 12.73
N THR A 172 8.56 3.82 13.37
CA THR A 172 9.23 4.99 13.97
C THR A 172 9.00 5.14 15.47
N GLU A 173 8.14 4.31 16.12
CA GLU A 173 7.89 4.49 17.56
C GLU A 173 9.10 4.13 18.43
N PRO A 174 9.57 5.05 19.29
CA PRO A 174 10.58 4.77 20.31
C PRO A 174 10.02 3.75 21.32
N GLY A 175 10.70 2.63 21.53
CA GLY A 175 10.34 1.64 22.54
C GLY A 175 9.68 0.37 22.00
N ARG A 176 9.44 0.22 20.73
CA ARG A 176 9.14 -1.06 20.13
C ARG A 176 10.39 -1.94 20.28
N PRO A 177 10.29 -3.15 20.89
CA PRO A 177 11.45 -4.02 20.98
C PRO A 177 11.84 -4.45 19.56
N ASN A 178 12.81 -3.72 19.02
CA ASN A 178 13.47 -4.16 17.81
C ASN A 178 14.55 -5.16 18.24
N PRO A 179 14.47 -6.43 17.89
CA PRO A 179 15.47 -7.38 18.31
C PRO A 179 16.86 -6.88 17.87
N ALA A 180 17.72 -6.63 18.85
CA ALA A 180 19.12 -6.26 18.66
C ALA A 180 19.41 -4.90 17.97
N GLY A 181 18.55 -3.89 18.10
CA GLY A 181 18.80 -2.58 17.50
C GLY A 181 18.65 -2.54 15.97
N ALA A 182 17.95 -3.53 15.39
CA ALA A 182 17.70 -3.56 13.96
C ALA A 182 16.66 -2.52 13.53
N VAL A 183 16.85 -1.84 12.42
CA VAL A 183 15.86 -1.00 11.76
C VAL A 183 15.40 -1.69 10.48
N THR A 184 14.10 -1.87 10.35
CA THR A 184 13.50 -2.34 9.09
C THR A 184 13.07 -1.13 8.27
N ILE A 185 13.50 -1.09 7.03
CA ILE A 185 13.12 -0.06 6.07
C ILE A 185 12.54 -0.71 4.82
N LEU A 186 11.59 -0.04 4.22
CA LEU A 186 11.11 -0.39 2.88
C LEU A 186 11.58 0.69 1.91
N VAL A 187 12.22 0.26 0.84
CA VAL A 187 12.72 1.13 -0.22
C VAL A 187 12.25 0.62 -1.57
N ASN A 188 12.17 1.50 -2.56
CA ASN A 188 11.97 1.10 -3.94
C ASN A 188 13.29 0.63 -4.58
N GLU A 189 13.22 0.15 -5.81
CA GLU A 189 14.38 -0.33 -6.59
C GLU A 189 15.49 0.72 -6.78
N ASN A 190 15.17 2.00 -6.66
CA ASN A 190 16.11 3.12 -6.76
C ASN A 190 16.66 3.56 -5.40
N GLY A 191 16.34 2.85 -4.31
CA GLY A 191 16.79 3.18 -2.96
C GLY A 191 16.05 4.34 -2.31
N MET A 192 14.94 4.79 -2.88
CA MET A 192 14.09 5.80 -2.25
C MET A 192 13.29 5.14 -1.13
N GLY A 193 13.28 5.75 0.04
CA GLY A 193 12.56 5.25 1.20
C GLY A 193 11.06 5.37 1.07
N ILE A 194 10.39 4.26 1.32
CA ILE A 194 8.93 4.14 1.40
C ILE A 194 8.49 4.23 2.85
N LEU A 195 9.16 3.46 3.72
CA LEU A 195 8.92 3.39 5.17
C LEU A 195 10.26 3.30 5.92
N GLY A 196 10.26 3.77 7.16
CA GLY A 196 11.36 3.55 8.09
C GLY A 196 12.58 4.46 7.93
N LEU A 197 12.64 5.37 6.96
CA LEU A 197 13.80 6.26 6.78
C LEU A 197 14.07 7.16 7.97
N SER A 198 13.05 7.63 8.70
CA SER A 198 13.23 8.47 9.87
C SER A 198 13.92 7.69 10.99
N ALA A 199 13.48 6.44 11.24
CA ALA A 199 14.11 5.54 12.20
C ALA A 199 15.55 5.21 11.79
N LEU A 200 15.79 4.99 10.50
CA LEU A 200 17.15 4.77 9.97
C LEU A 200 18.03 6.00 10.21
N ARG A 201 17.54 7.21 9.97
CA ARG A 201 18.28 8.46 10.21
C ARG A 201 18.66 8.64 11.67
N GLU A 202 17.73 8.36 12.57
CA GLU A 202 17.96 8.46 14.00
C GLU A 202 19.07 7.51 14.46
N GLN A 203 18.99 6.24 14.07
CA GLN A 203 20.00 5.24 14.44
C GLN A 203 21.33 5.40 13.69
N MET A 204 21.30 5.82 12.43
CA MET A 204 22.46 5.86 11.56
C MET A 204 23.06 7.27 11.41
N GLY A 205 22.53 8.27 12.12
CA GLY A 205 23.03 9.64 12.05
C GLY A 205 24.49 9.79 12.43
N GLU A 206 25.02 8.96 13.33
CA GLU A 206 26.43 8.91 13.68
C GLU A 206 27.29 8.29 12.58
N ILE A 207 26.73 7.31 11.84
CA ILE A 207 27.43 6.58 10.78
C ILE A 207 27.48 7.39 9.48
N TRP A 208 26.40 8.11 9.18
CA TRP A 208 26.27 8.98 7.99
C TRP A 208 25.77 10.39 8.37
N PRO A 209 26.59 11.22 9.02
CA PRO A 209 26.15 12.53 9.51
C PRO A 209 25.68 13.50 8.45
N SER A 210 26.16 13.35 7.22
CA SER A 210 25.77 14.19 6.07
C SER A 210 24.54 13.68 5.31
N TRP A 211 24.02 12.53 5.68
CA TRP A 211 22.88 11.95 4.96
C TRP A 211 21.56 12.55 5.43
N GLN A 212 20.89 13.27 4.55
CA GLN A 212 19.61 13.95 4.82
C GLN A 212 18.55 13.68 3.73
N GLY A 213 18.87 12.87 2.73
CA GLY A 213 17.98 12.61 1.58
C GLY A 213 16.86 11.62 1.88
N ASP A 214 15.99 11.47 0.90
CA ASP A 214 14.92 10.45 0.89
C ASP A 214 15.38 9.13 0.26
N HIS A 215 16.61 9.09 -0.25
CA HIS A 215 17.26 7.90 -0.77
C HIS A 215 18.23 7.35 0.28
N LEU A 216 18.44 6.04 0.25
CA LEU A 216 19.44 5.40 1.08
C LEU A 216 20.86 6.00 0.85
N PRO A 217 21.71 5.96 1.86
CA PRO A 217 23.15 6.15 1.63
C PRO A 217 23.66 5.26 0.51
N GLU A 218 24.59 5.76 -0.31
CA GLU A 218 25.08 5.07 -1.50
C GLU A 218 25.53 3.62 -1.23
N GLN A 219 26.17 3.39 -0.09
CA GLN A 219 26.64 2.05 0.31
C GLN A 219 25.48 1.07 0.52
N LEU A 220 24.34 1.52 1.07
CA LEU A 220 23.15 0.70 1.23
C LEU A 220 22.38 0.55 -0.08
N SER A 221 22.33 1.60 -0.89
CA SER A 221 21.65 1.55 -2.21
C SER A 221 22.24 0.49 -3.13
N ARG A 222 23.54 0.23 -3.04
CA ARG A 222 24.22 -0.82 -3.82
C ARG A 222 23.78 -2.24 -3.44
N LEU A 223 23.19 -2.42 -2.27
CA LEU A 223 22.78 -3.74 -1.75
C LEU A 223 21.34 -4.12 -2.11
N ILE A 224 20.51 -3.18 -2.56
CA ILE A 224 19.06 -3.37 -2.77
C ILE A 224 18.71 -4.59 -3.62
N ASN A 225 19.53 -4.87 -4.65
CA ASN A 225 19.30 -5.99 -5.57
C ASN A 225 20.17 -7.22 -5.27
N LEU A 226 20.78 -7.25 -4.09
CA LEU A 226 21.66 -8.32 -3.67
C LEU A 226 21.04 -9.02 -2.44
N PRO A 227 20.14 -10.00 -2.64
CA PRO A 227 19.50 -10.70 -1.52
C PRO A 227 20.54 -11.42 -0.66
N GLY A 228 20.35 -11.33 0.66
CA GLY A 228 21.21 -12.00 1.62
C GLY A 228 21.72 -11.09 2.73
N GLN A 229 22.70 -11.60 3.48
CA GLN A 229 23.32 -10.88 4.57
C GLN A 229 24.64 -10.22 4.09
N HIS A 230 24.75 -8.91 4.29
CA HIS A 230 25.92 -8.12 3.93
C HIS A 230 26.52 -7.49 5.19
N ILE A 231 27.82 -7.58 5.34
CA ILE A 231 28.55 -6.97 6.45
C ILE A 231 29.28 -5.72 5.92
N LEU A 232 29.06 -4.59 6.57
CA LEU A 232 29.78 -3.34 6.33
C LEU A 232 30.73 -3.11 7.52
N PRO A 233 31.94 -3.71 7.51
CA PRO A 233 32.83 -3.74 8.68
C PRO A 233 33.33 -2.33 9.07
N ASP A 234 33.51 -1.44 8.10
CA ASP A 234 33.90 -0.05 8.33
C ASP A 234 32.82 0.77 9.07
N ARG A 235 31.63 0.22 9.20
CA ARG A 235 30.46 0.88 9.81
C ARG A 235 29.85 0.09 10.96
N ASP A 236 30.43 -1.06 11.29
CA ASP A 236 29.89 -2.00 12.31
C ASP A 236 28.41 -2.33 12.07
N LEU A 237 28.06 -2.58 10.82
CA LEU A 237 26.68 -2.75 10.36
C LEU A 237 26.49 -4.05 9.61
N VAL A 238 25.38 -4.74 9.91
CA VAL A 238 24.89 -5.89 9.18
C VAL A 238 23.60 -5.51 8.48
N VAL A 239 23.53 -5.75 7.18
CA VAL A 239 22.36 -5.47 6.33
C VAL A 239 21.78 -6.77 5.83
N LEU A 240 20.49 -6.96 5.99
CA LEU A 240 19.70 -8.04 5.39
C LEU A 240 18.84 -7.45 4.26
N VAL A 241 18.96 -8.04 3.07
CA VAL A 241 18.19 -7.64 1.88
C VAL A 241 17.37 -8.83 1.37
#